data_6741506b811832edfe5a148a545d0360
#
_entry.id   6741506b811832edfe5a148a545d0360
#
_cell.length_a   1.000
_cell.length_b   1.000
_cell.length_c   1.000
_cell.angle_alpha   90.00
_cell.angle_beta   90.00
_cell.angle_gamma   90.00
#
_symmetry.space_group_name_H-M   'P 1'
#
loop_
_entity.id
_entity.type
_entity.pdbx_description
1 polymer ?
#
loop_
_entity_poly.entity_id
_entity_poly.type
_entity_poly.pdbx_seq_one_letter_code
_entity_poly.pdbx_strand_id
1 'polypeptide(L)'
;MADEELEAALAREANLRERLRVFGRIREALGRLRALGSVEAMIARAPEETAEACDVDRVAVYRISDGLMMAESFFVRGDPGRAEELLAFSRRHPAPLSEQILEREMVRRRRPMVVRDAQHHPETFKELVVPYGTHAYVAAPIMPEGRVIGFLHADKGVQRPEDPDGVDELDRDAVWAFAEGFGYAIERMRLLERLRAQAQDVRTLIARTEAILGDHLEAQVELATGATSGDPLAHTAAALFPPAEPGAEGQLTPREREVLALVAEGATNGQIASRLVITEDTAKSHVKRILRKLGAGNRVEAAAIYLRSQT
;
A
#
# COMPACT_ATOMS: atom_id res chain seq x y z
N MET A 1 -53.54 -20.61 0.89
CA MET A 1 -53.08 -19.79 2.06
C MET A 1 -51.89 -20.43 2.81
N ALA A 2 -52.04 -21.61 3.51
CA ALA A 2 -50.90 -22.20 4.24
C ALA A 2 -49.73 -22.63 3.33
N ASP A 3 -50.05 -23.19 2.16
CA ASP A 3 -49.01 -23.60 1.18
C ASP A 3 -48.30 -22.38 0.54
N GLU A 4 -49.02 -21.33 0.24
CA GLU A 4 -48.47 -20.06 -0.27
C GLU A 4 -47.57 -19.38 0.76
N GLU A 5 -47.95 -19.42 2.05
CA GLU A 5 -47.11 -18.90 3.13
C GLU A 5 -45.83 -19.71 3.33
N LEU A 6 -45.92 -21.03 3.19
CA LEU A 6 -44.75 -21.93 3.24
C LEU A 6 -43.79 -21.69 2.06
N GLU A 7 -44.34 -21.62 0.85
CA GLU A 7 -43.54 -21.31 -0.35
C GLU A 7 -42.82 -19.95 -0.23
N ALA A 8 -43.56 -18.92 0.23
CA ALA A 8 -42.99 -17.60 0.46
C ALA A 8 -41.89 -17.62 1.56
N ALA A 9 -42.06 -18.45 2.61
CA ALA A 9 -41.03 -18.62 3.64
C ALA A 9 -39.76 -19.31 3.11
N LEU A 10 -39.94 -20.37 2.34
CA LEU A 10 -38.83 -21.12 1.70
C LEU A 10 -38.07 -20.23 0.70
N ALA A 11 -38.79 -19.44 -0.09
CA ALA A 11 -38.18 -18.49 -1.02
C ALA A 11 -37.36 -17.41 -0.30
N ARG A 12 -37.86 -16.88 0.84
CA ARG A 12 -37.11 -15.93 1.68
C ARG A 12 -35.85 -16.56 2.26
N GLU A 13 -35.95 -17.80 2.74
CA GLU A 13 -34.80 -18.51 3.30
C GLU A 13 -33.74 -18.78 2.23
N ALA A 14 -34.16 -19.22 1.03
CA ALA A 14 -33.26 -19.42 -0.10
C ALA A 14 -32.53 -18.12 -0.50
N ASN A 15 -33.28 -17.00 -0.60
CA ASN A 15 -32.71 -15.67 -0.88
C ASN A 15 -31.70 -15.24 0.20
N LEU A 16 -32.03 -15.44 1.48
CA LEU A 16 -31.11 -15.11 2.56
C LEU A 16 -29.83 -15.94 2.52
N ARG A 17 -29.95 -17.25 2.24
CA ARG A 17 -28.78 -18.12 2.09
C ARG A 17 -27.90 -17.68 0.93
N GLU A 18 -28.50 -17.31 -0.21
CA GLU A 18 -27.73 -16.82 -1.37
C GLU A 18 -27.01 -15.50 -1.05
N ARG A 19 -27.68 -14.55 -0.42
CA ARG A 19 -27.05 -13.30 0.07
C ARG A 19 -25.85 -13.59 0.96
N LEU A 20 -25.97 -14.50 1.91
CA LEU A 20 -24.86 -14.88 2.81
C LEU A 20 -23.68 -15.49 2.04
N ARG A 21 -23.93 -16.30 1.01
CA ARG A 21 -22.88 -16.86 0.15
C ARG A 21 -22.16 -15.76 -0.64
N VAL A 22 -22.92 -14.85 -1.24
CA VAL A 22 -22.35 -13.71 -1.98
C VAL A 22 -21.48 -12.85 -1.07
N PHE A 23 -21.93 -12.50 0.13
CA PHE A 23 -21.11 -11.75 1.08
C PHE A 23 -19.86 -12.51 1.53
N GLY A 24 -19.93 -13.84 1.65
CA GLY A 24 -18.77 -14.69 1.88
C GLY A 24 -17.72 -14.54 0.78
N ARG A 25 -18.13 -14.68 -0.48
CA ARG A 25 -17.26 -14.52 -1.66
C ARG A 25 -16.65 -13.11 -1.73
N ILE A 26 -17.47 -12.07 -1.49
CA ILE A 26 -17.00 -10.66 -1.47
C ILE A 26 -15.90 -10.48 -0.42
N ARG A 27 -16.10 -11.00 0.79
CA ARG A 27 -15.11 -10.90 1.86
C ARG A 27 -13.78 -11.56 1.50
N GLU A 28 -13.82 -12.72 0.85
CA GLU A 28 -12.63 -13.45 0.38
C GLU A 28 -11.92 -12.68 -0.74
N ALA A 29 -12.65 -12.19 -1.74
CA ALA A 29 -12.14 -11.38 -2.84
C ALA A 29 -11.46 -10.09 -2.33
N LEU A 30 -12.09 -9.37 -1.41
CA LEU A 30 -11.49 -8.21 -0.75
C LEU A 30 -10.26 -8.60 0.09
N GLY A 31 -10.22 -9.81 0.64
CA GLY A 31 -9.05 -10.37 1.31
C GLY A 31 -7.86 -10.51 0.34
N ARG A 32 -8.10 -11.06 -0.85
CA ARG A 32 -7.08 -11.21 -1.91
C ARG A 32 -6.58 -9.84 -2.40
N LEU A 33 -7.48 -8.87 -2.62
CA LEU A 33 -7.08 -7.50 -2.99
C LEU A 33 -6.20 -6.83 -1.92
N ARG A 34 -6.53 -6.98 -0.64
CA ARG A 34 -5.73 -6.42 0.47
C ARG A 34 -4.35 -7.03 0.61
N ALA A 35 -4.11 -8.22 0.08
CA ALA A 35 -2.80 -8.86 0.05
C ALA A 35 -1.87 -8.30 -1.04
N LEU A 36 -2.40 -7.52 -1.98
CA LEU A 36 -1.61 -6.87 -3.03
C LEU A 36 -0.79 -5.71 -2.45
N GLY A 37 0.34 -5.42 -3.09
CA GLY A 37 1.35 -4.49 -2.56
C GLY A 37 1.10 -3.01 -2.88
N SER A 38 0.17 -2.68 -3.79
CA SER A 38 -0.10 -1.30 -4.22
C SER A 38 -1.55 -1.09 -4.64
N VAL A 39 -1.98 0.19 -4.67
CA VAL A 39 -3.32 0.59 -5.15
C VAL A 39 -3.50 0.26 -6.62
N GLU A 40 -2.46 0.42 -7.44
CA GLU A 40 -2.49 0.12 -8.88
C GLU A 40 -2.76 -1.37 -9.12
N ALA A 41 -2.08 -2.26 -8.37
CA ALA A 41 -2.30 -3.70 -8.46
C ALA A 41 -3.73 -4.08 -8.02
N MET A 42 -4.26 -3.41 -6.99
CA MET A 42 -5.63 -3.61 -6.53
C MET A 42 -6.65 -3.18 -7.60
N ILE A 43 -6.46 -2.01 -8.24
CA ILE A 43 -7.32 -1.51 -9.31
C ILE A 43 -7.29 -2.45 -10.52
N ALA A 44 -6.11 -2.94 -10.90
CA ALA A 44 -5.97 -3.88 -12.01
C ALA A 44 -6.71 -5.21 -11.77
N ARG A 45 -6.69 -5.71 -10.54
CA ARG A 45 -7.30 -6.99 -10.17
C ARG A 45 -8.78 -6.89 -9.79
N ALA A 46 -9.26 -5.73 -9.35
CA ALA A 46 -10.62 -5.54 -8.83
C ALA A 46 -11.74 -5.97 -9.78
N PRO A 47 -11.67 -5.76 -11.13
CA PRO A 47 -12.74 -6.22 -12.00
C PRO A 47 -12.95 -7.73 -11.98
N GLU A 48 -11.88 -8.52 -12.03
CA GLU A 48 -11.96 -9.99 -12.00
C GLU A 48 -12.49 -10.48 -10.65
N GLU A 49 -11.97 -9.94 -9.55
CA GLU A 49 -12.45 -10.27 -8.20
C GLU A 49 -13.92 -9.90 -7.97
N THR A 50 -14.38 -8.80 -8.58
CA THR A 50 -15.81 -8.41 -8.55
C THR A 50 -16.65 -9.39 -9.35
N ALA A 51 -16.20 -9.75 -10.56
CA ALA A 51 -16.92 -10.66 -11.45
C ALA A 51 -17.14 -12.04 -10.81
N GLU A 52 -16.09 -12.57 -10.15
CA GLU A 52 -16.15 -13.84 -9.45
C GLU A 52 -17.04 -13.78 -8.19
N ALA A 53 -16.89 -12.73 -7.39
CA ALA A 53 -17.60 -12.61 -6.11
C ALA A 53 -19.09 -12.32 -6.29
N CYS A 54 -19.46 -11.48 -7.26
CA CYS A 54 -20.83 -11.02 -7.50
C CYS A 54 -21.56 -11.79 -8.59
N ASP A 55 -20.91 -12.76 -9.25
CA ASP A 55 -21.44 -13.55 -10.36
C ASP A 55 -21.93 -12.69 -11.55
N VAL A 56 -21.10 -11.74 -11.95
CA VAL A 56 -21.29 -10.92 -13.15
C VAL A 56 -20.26 -11.26 -14.21
N ASP A 57 -20.51 -10.93 -15.48
CA ASP A 57 -19.66 -11.35 -16.58
C ASP A 57 -18.68 -10.28 -17.05
N ARG A 58 -19.08 -9.03 -16.97
CA ARG A 58 -18.22 -7.89 -17.33
C ARG A 58 -18.16 -6.90 -16.18
N VAL A 59 -16.96 -6.42 -15.91
CA VAL A 59 -16.72 -5.40 -14.87
C VAL A 59 -15.71 -4.40 -15.37
N ALA A 60 -16.00 -3.13 -15.16
CA ALA A 60 -15.08 -2.02 -15.39
C ALA A 60 -14.85 -1.21 -14.11
N VAL A 61 -13.62 -0.82 -13.86
CA VAL A 61 -13.26 0.18 -12.85
C VAL A 61 -12.98 1.49 -13.56
N TYR A 62 -13.70 2.53 -13.18
CA TYR A 62 -13.50 3.89 -13.67
C TYR A 62 -12.97 4.78 -12.55
N ARG A 63 -12.03 5.66 -12.89
CA ARG A 63 -11.56 6.74 -12.03
C ARG A 63 -12.15 8.07 -12.47
N ILE A 64 -12.47 8.94 -11.51
CA ILE A 64 -12.83 10.32 -11.78
C ILE A 64 -11.57 11.17 -11.80
N SER A 65 -11.32 11.87 -12.91
CA SER A 65 -10.24 12.85 -13.06
C SER A 65 -10.72 14.01 -13.90
N ASP A 66 -10.55 15.23 -13.40
CA ASP A 66 -10.86 16.49 -14.13
C ASP A 66 -12.28 16.54 -14.71
N GLY A 67 -13.26 15.97 -13.97
CA GLY A 67 -14.65 15.89 -14.41
C GLY A 67 -14.91 14.84 -15.48
N LEU A 68 -13.98 13.95 -15.73
CA LEU A 68 -14.10 12.83 -16.67
C LEU A 68 -14.10 11.50 -15.92
N MET A 69 -14.83 10.54 -16.45
CA MET A 69 -14.80 9.13 -16.06
C MET A 69 -13.82 8.38 -16.98
N MET A 70 -12.69 7.96 -16.42
CA MET A 70 -11.58 7.32 -17.11
C MET A 70 -11.53 5.84 -16.76
N ALA A 71 -11.52 4.94 -17.75
CA ALA A 71 -11.38 3.51 -17.50
C ALA A 71 -9.95 3.16 -17.05
N GLU A 72 -9.85 2.50 -15.91
CA GLU A 72 -8.58 2.03 -15.34
C GLU A 72 -8.32 0.56 -15.65
N SER A 73 -9.33 -0.29 -15.46
CA SER A 73 -9.24 -1.73 -15.70
C SER A 73 -10.58 -2.29 -16.14
N PHE A 74 -10.53 -3.41 -16.85
CA PHE A 74 -11.68 -4.09 -17.42
C PHE A 74 -11.52 -5.61 -17.30
N PHE A 75 -12.62 -6.33 -17.11
CA PHE A 75 -12.68 -7.78 -17.13
C PHE A 75 -13.90 -8.23 -17.93
N VAL A 76 -13.72 -9.25 -18.76
CA VAL A 76 -14.79 -9.96 -19.48
C VAL A 76 -14.61 -11.44 -19.22
N ARG A 77 -15.60 -12.10 -18.68
CA ARG A 77 -15.55 -13.53 -18.37
C ARG A 77 -15.27 -14.34 -19.61
N GLY A 78 -14.18 -15.11 -19.59
CA GLY A 78 -13.78 -16.00 -20.69
C GLY A 78 -13.22 -15.30 -21.93
N ASP A 79 -13.12 -13.96 -21.95
CA ASP A 79 -12.62 -13.23 -23.12
C ASP A 79 -11.70 -12.05 -22.71
N PRO A 80 -10.44 -12.33 -22.38
CA PRO A 80 -9.47 -11.29 -22.02
C PRO A 80 -9.15 -10.35 -23.19
N GLY A 81 -9.21 -10.83 -24.44
CA GLY A 81 -8.98 -10.00 -25.63
C GLY A 81 -10.06 -8.91 -25.75
N ARG A 82 -11.31 -9.29 -25.52
CA ARG A 82 -12.42 -8.33 -25.49
C ARG A 82 -12.27 -7.32 -24.35
N ALA A 83 -11.79 -7.74 -23.19
CA ALA A 83 -11.52 -6.83 -22.08
C ALA A 83 -10.48 -5.77 -22.46
N GLU A 84 -9.39 -6.14 -23.13
CA GLU A 84 -8.37 -5.21 -23.61
C GLU A 84 -8.92 -4.24 -24.67
N GLU A 85 -9.72 -4.73 -25.63
CA GLU A 85 -10.37 -3.88 -26.63
C GLU A 85 -11.29 -2.83 -26.01
N LEU A 86 -12.14 -3.24 -25.05
CA LEU A 86 -13.08 -2.36 -24.38
C LEU A 86 -12.35 -1.31 -23.51
N LEU A 87 -11.29 -1.73 -22.82
CA LEU A 87 -10.45 -0.83 -22.04
C LEU A 87 -9.78 0.22 -22.95
N ALA A 88 -9.17 -0.21 -24.04
CA ALA A 88 -8.52 0.68 -24.99
C ALA A 88 -9.51 1.64 -25.64
N PHE A 89 -10.71 1.17 -25.96
CA PHE A 89 -11.78 2.00 -26.52
C PHE A 89 -12.23 3.05 -25.49
N SER A 90 -12.55 2.65 -24.26
CA SER A 90 -12.99 3.55 -23.19
C SER A 90 -11.97 4.63 -22.85
N ARG A 91 -10.68 4.28 -22.85
CA ARG A 91 -9.59 5.27 -22.64
C ARG A 91 -9.50 6.33 -23.71
N ARG A 92 -9.91 6.00 -24.95
CA ARG A 92 -9.98 6.99 -26.05
C ARG A 92 -11.26 7.82 -26.02
N HIS A 93 -12.31 7.36 -25.32
CA HIS A 93 -13.61 8.00 -25.22
C HIS A 93 -14.00 8.18 -23.73
N PRO A 94 -13.28 9.05 -22.99
CA PRO A 94 -13.61 9.28 -21.58
C PRO A 94 -14.98 9.96 -21.49
N ALA A 95 -15.85 9.45 -20.59
CA ALA A 95 -17.19 9.99 -20.42
C ALA A 95 -17.16 11.25 -19.53
N PRO A 96 -17.72 12.37 -19.98
CA PRO A 96 -17.81 13.57 -19.15
C PRO A 96 -18.86 13.37 -18.06
N LEU A 97 -18.50 13.68 -16.80
CA LEU A 97 -19.43 13.72 -15.67
C LEU A 97 -20.30 15.00 -15.72
N SER A 98 -21.06 15.14 -16.80
CA SER A 98 -22.01 16.24 -16.99
C SER A 98 -23.33 15.96 -16.26
N GLU A 99 -24.20 16.96 -16.19
CA GLU A 99 -25.56 16.80 -15.63
C GLU A 99 -26.46 15.87 -16.46
N GLN A 100 -25.99 15.44 -17.62
CA GLN A 100 -26.72 14.62 -18.57
C GLN A 100 -26.47 13.11 -18.40
N ILE A 101 -25.64 12.68 -17.42
CA ILE A 101 -25.37 11.25 -17.17
C ILE A 101 -25.69 10.84 -15.73
N LEU A 102 -26.16 9.60 -15.60
CA LEU A 102 -26.59 9.01 -14.32
C LEU A 102 -25.49 9.00 -13.26
N GLU A 103 -24.25 8.82 -13.66
CA GLU A 103 -23.09 8.77 -12.76
C GLU A 103 -22.89 10.10 -12.02
N ARG A 104 -23.31 11.22 -12.58
CA ARG A 104 -23.34 12.52 -11.89
C ARG A 104 -24.25 12.49 -10.66
N GLU A 105 -25.44 11.92 -10.81
CA GLU A 105 -26.38 11.76 -9.71
C GLU A 105 -25.82 10.79 -8.66
N MET A 106 -25.09 9.75 -9.07
CA MET A 106 -24.43 8.84 -8.16
C MET A 106 -23.34 9.53 -7.32
N VAL A 107 -22.57 10.46 -7.89
CA VAL A 107 -21.63 11.30 -7.12
C VAL A 107 -22.37 12.11 -6.06
N ARG A 108 -23.55 12.66 -6.39
CA ARG A 108 -24.35 13.47 -5.49
C ARG A 108 -25.00 12.65 -4.37
N ARG A 109 -25.64 11.54 -4.73
CA ARG A 109 -26.39 10.68 -3.77
C ARG A 109 -25.51 9.69 -3.03
N ARG A 110 -24.32 9.38 -3.54
CA ARG A 110 -23.39 8.38 -2.98
C ARG A 110 -24.06 7.01 -2.81
N ARG A 111 -24.82 6.57 -3.81
CA ARG A 111 -25.56 5.31 -3.81
C ARG A 111 -25.41 4.61 -5.15
N PRO A 112 -25.46 3.28 -5.18
CA PRO A 112 -25.45 2.52 -6.42
C PRO A 112 -26.77 2.68 -7.16
N MET A 113 -26.78 2.33 -8.43
CA MET A 113 -27.97 2.28 -9.27
C MET A 113 -27.96 1.05 -10.16
N VAL A 114 -29.16 0.60 -10.50
CA VAL A 114 -29.41 -0.34 -11.60
C VAL A 114 -29.89 0.47 -12.78
N VAL A 115 -29.23 0.33 -13.90
CA VAL A 115 -29.63 0.98 -15.15
C VAL A 115 -30.15 -0.10 -16.09
N ARG A 116 -31.46 -0.05 -16.39
CA ARG A 116 -32.11 -0.93 -17.34
C ARG A 116 -32.27 -0.20 -18.67
N ASP A 117 -32.31 -0.97 -19.76
CA ASP A 117 -32.41 -0.44 -21.13
C ASP A 117 -31.38 0.67 -21.41
N ALA A 118 -30.13 0.40 -21.04
CA ALA A 118 -29.04 1.39 -21.07
C ALA A 118 -28.84 2.01 -22.47
N GLN A 119 -29.12 1.27 -23.54
CA GLN A 119 -28.96 1.77 -24.90
C GLN A 119 -29.98 2.81 -25.30
N HIS A 120 -31.19 2.80 -24.71
CA HIS A 120 -32.24 3.79 -24.99
C HIS A 120 -32.42 4.79 -23.85
N HIS A 121 -31.87 4.54 -22.65
CA HIS A 121 -31.99 5.46 -21.51
C HIS A 121 -31.33 6.82 -21.84
N PRO A 122 -32.04 7.96 -21.68
CA PRO A 122 -31.55 9.27 -22.14
C PRO A 122 -30.27 9.73 -21.44
N GLU A 123 -30.05 9.33 -20.20
CA GLU A 123 -28.95 9.80 -19.35
C GLU A 123 -27.77 8.83 -19.29
N THR A 124 -27.63 7.90 -20.23
CA THR A 124 -26.44 7.05 -20.34
C THR A 124 -25.51 7.59 -21.41
N PHE A 125 -24.20 7.35 -21.24
CA PHE A 125 -23.19 7.76 -22.20
C PHE A 125 -23.16 6.78 -23.39
N LYS A 126 -23.89 7.14 -24.44
CA LYS A 126 -24.13 6.28 -25.64
C LYS A 126 -22.85 5.82 -26.33
N GLU A 127 -21.81 6.66 -26.31
CA GLU A 127 -20.52 6.36 -26.93
C GLU A 127 -19.82 5.16 -26.27
N LEU A 128 -20.22 4.77 -25.04
CA LEU A 128 -19.73 3.55 -24.38
C LEU A 128 -20.78 2.42 -24.45
N VAL A 129 -22.02 2.66 -24.03
CA VAL A 129 -23.01 1.59 -23.87
C VAL A 129 -23.39 0.91 -25.18
N VAL A 130 -23.43 1.65 -26.31
CA VAL A 130 -23.79 1.08 -27.60
C VAL A 130 -22.68 0.20 -28.18
N PRO A 131 -21.41 0.64 -28.30
CA PRO A 131 -20.33 -0.22 -28.78
C PRO A 131 -20.04 -1.42 -27.86
N TYR A 132 -20.36 -1.31 -26.56
CA TYR A 132 -20.19 -2.39 -25.61
C TYR A 132 -21.32 -3.44 -25.70
N GLY A 133 -22.44 -3.10 -26.35
CA GLY A 133 -23.63 -3.93 -26.35
C GLY A 133 -24.23 -4.06 -24.94
N THR A 134 -24.08 -3.04 -24.09
CA THR A 134 -24.60 -3.07 -22.72
C THR A 134 -26.09 -2.78 -22.74
N HIS A 135 -26.92 -3.71 -22.26
CA HIS A 135 -28.36 -3.55 -22.15
C HIS A 135 -28.79 -3.08 -20.76
N ALA A 136 -28.22 -3.68 -19.74
CA ALA A 136 -28.43 -3.29 -18.35
C ALA A 136 -27.11 -3.39 -17.58
N TYR A 137 -26.92 -2.55 -16.60
CA TYR A 137 -25.74 -2.60 -15.74
C TYR A 137 -26.01 -2.09 -14.33
N VAL A 138 -25.20 -2.54 -13.38
CA VAL A 138 -25.08 -1.94 -12.07
C VAL A 138 -23.91 -0.96 -12.11
N ALA A 139 -24.12 0.23 -11.56
CA ALA A 139 -23.05 1.16 -11.25
C ALA A 139 -22.98 1.40 -9.74
N ALA A 140 -21.79 1.27 -9.15
CA ALA A 140 -21.57 1.50 -7.72
C ALA A 140 -20.38 2.45 -7.50
N PRO A 141 -20.52 3.46 -6.62
CA PRO A 141 -19.43 4.40 -6.36
C PRO A 141 -18.35 3.78 -5.48
N ILE A 142 -17.09 4.06 -5.79
CA ILE A 142 -15.93 3.70 -4.97
C ILE A 142 -15.60 4.91 -4.10
N MET A 143 -15.70 4.77 -2.75
CA MET A 143 -15.70 5.91 -1.84
C MET A 143 -14.73 5.74 -0.65
N PRO A 144 -13.41 5.82 -0.83
CA PRO A 144 -12.51 5.96 0.30
C PRO A 144 -12.78 7.30 1.02
N GLU A 145 -12.73 7.30 2.35
CA GLU A 145 -12.99 8.48 3.19
C GLU A 145 -14.33 9.19 2.86
N GLY A 146 -15.32 8.43 2.34
CA GLY A 146 -16.63 8.97 1.95
C GLY A 146 -16.62 9.87 0.70
N ARG A 147 -15.50 9.99 -0.01
CA ARG A 147 -15.37 10.75 -1.25
C ARG A 147 -15.45 9.81 -2.45
N VAL A 148 -16.33 10.07 -3.39
CA VAL A 148 -16.40 9.31 -4.64
C VAL A 148 -15.16 9.60 -5.48
N ILE A 149 -14.35 8.58 -5.75
CA ILE A 149 -13.13 8.68 -6.57
C ILE A 149 -13.26 7.94 -7.89
N GLY A 150 -14.31 7.14 -8.06
CA GLY A 150 -14.53 6.32 -9.22
C GLY A 150 -15.79 5.48 -9.10
N PHE A 151 -15.96 4.57 -10.04
CA PHE A 151 -17.12 3.69 -10.13
C PHE A 151 -16.71 2.27 -10.50
N LEU A 152 -17.46 1.30 -9.99
CA LEU A 152 -17.56 -0.05 -10.53
C LEU A 152 -18.81 -0.13 -11.41
N HIS A 153 -18.65 -0.48 -12.67
CA HIS A 153 -19.74 -0.87 -13.56
C HIS A 153 -19.68 -2.38 -13.76
N ALA A 154 -20.81 -3.05 -13.63
CA ALA A 154 -20.91 -4.51 -13.75
C ALA A 154 -22.17 -4.89 -14.51
N ASP A 155 -22.06 -5.87 -15.40
CA ASP A 155 -23.19 -6.45 -16.13
C ASP A 155 -23.02 -7.96 -16.38
N LYS A 156 -24.10 -8.63 -16.73
CA LYS A 156 -24.14 -10.08 -17.04
C LYS A 156 -23.92 -10.40 -18.51
N GLY A 157 -23.53 -9.40 -19.32
CA GLY A 157 -23.29 -9.58 -20.75
C GLY A 157 -24.54 -9.94 -21.55
N VAL A 158 -24.33 -10.19 -22.85
CA VAL A 158 -25.44 -10.50 -23.80
C VAL A 158 -25.79 -12.00 -23.80
N GLN A 159 -25.07 -12.82 -23.04
CA GLN A 159 -25.01 -14.28 -23.24
C GLN A 159 -25.75 -15.12 -22.18
N ARG A 160 -26.62 -14.52 -21.37
CA ARG A 160 -27.46 -15.28 -20.42
C ARG A 160 -28.92 -15.27 -20.85
N PRO A 161 -29.36 -16.23 -21.72
CA PRO A 161 -30.76 -16.31 -22.18
C PRO A 161 -31.76 -16.52 -21.05
N GLU A 162 -31.30 -17.09 -19.93
CA GLU A 162 -32.05 -17.34 -18.71
C GLU A 162 -32.28 -16.09 -17.84
N ASP A 163 -31.60 -14.99 -18.12
CA ASP A 163 -31.68 -13.74 -17.39
C ASP A 163 -31.93 -12.56 -18.36
N PRO A 164 -33.14 -12.47 -18.94
CA PRO A 164 -33.47 -11.47 -19.96
C PRO A 164 -33.46 -10.03 -19.42
N ASP A 165 -33.62 -9.83 -18.12
CA ASP A 165 -33.59 -8.53 -17.47
C ASP A 165 -32.17 -8.06 -17.11
N GLY A 166 -31.19 -8.95 -17.27
CA GLY A 166 -29.77 -8.67 -17.02
C GLY A 166 -29.45 -8.62 -15.54
N VAL A 167 -29.26 -7.44 -14.99
CA VAL A 167 -28.90 -7.22 -13.57
C VAL A 167 -30.11 -6.79 -12.75
N ASP A 168 -30.16 -7.19 -11.47
CA ASP A 168 -31.23 -6.92 -10.54
C ASP A 168 -30.77 -6.14 -9.28
N GLU A 169 -31.66 -6.01 -8.30
CA GLU A 169 -31.37 -5.36 -7.02
C GLU A 169 -30.40 -6.16 -6.14
N LEU A 170 -30.37 -7.49 -6.29
CA LEU A 170 -29.41 -8.34 -5.55
C LEU A 170 -28.00 -8.11 -6.11
N ASP A 171 -27.87 -8.07 -7.43
CA ASP A 171 -26.61 -7.73 -8.10
C ASP A 171 -26.10 -6.34 -7.68
N ARG A 172 -27.02 -5.34 -7.63
CA ARG A 172 -26.70 -4.00 -7.15
C ARG A 172 -26.17 -4.02 -5.71
N ASP A 173 -26.83 -4.73 -4.81
CA ASP A 173 -26.44 -4.81 -3.41
C ASP A 173 -25.09 -5.52 -3.26
N ALA A 174 -24.84 -6.57 -4.06
CA ALA A 174 -23.57 -7.28 -4.09
C ALA A 174 -22.41 -6.42 -4.61
N VAL A 175 -22.60 -5.80 -5.78
CA VAL A 175 -21.58 -4.92 -6.38
C VAL A 175 -21.32 -3.71 -5.49
N TRP A 176 -22.34 -3.16 -4.84
CA TRP A 176 -22.14 -2.07 -3.88
C TRP A 176 -21.35 -2.51 -2.67
N ALA A 177 -21.69 -3.63 -2.04
CA ALA A 177 -20.94 -4.15 -0.89
C ALA A 177 -19.47 -4.38 -1.25
N PHE A 178 -19.19 -4.86 -2.48
CA PHE A 178 -17.83 -4.98 -2.97
C PHE A 178 -17.17 -3.61 -3.14
N ALA A 179 -17.83 -2.63 -3.78
CA ALA A 179 -17.30 -1.28 -4.03
C ALA A 179 -16.99 -0.53 -2.72
N GLU A 180 -17.84 -0.66 -1.70
CA GLU A 180 -17.58 -0.10 -0.36
C GLU A 180 -16.33 -0.74 0.27
N GLY A 181 -16.27 -2.08 0.30
CA GLY A 181 -15.12 -2.81 0.82
C GLY A 181 -13.82 -2.51 0.06
N PHE A 182 -13.91 -2.33 -1.25
CA PHE A 182 -12.79 -1.93 -2.10
C PHE A 182 -12.33 -0.50 -1.82
N GLY A 183 -13.26 0.44 -1.60
CA GLY A 183 -12.96 1.80 -1.16
C GLY A 183 -12.16 1.82 0.15
N TYR A 184 -12.59 1.06 1.16
CA TYR A 184 -11.84 0.92 2.42
C TYR A 184 -10.47 0.25 2.24
N ALA A 185 -10.37 -0.71 1.32
CA ALA A 185 -9.09 -1.36 1.04
C ALA A 185 -8.09 -0.39 0.38
N ILE A 186 -8.55 0.46 -0.55
CA ILE A 186 -7.75 1.54 -1.16
C ILE A 186 -7.31 2.56 -0.09
N GLU A 187 -8.23 3.00 0.77
CA GLU A 187 -7.92 3.94 1.86
C GLU A 187 -6.82 3.40 2.77
N ARG A 188 -6.98 2.16 3.22
CA ARG A 188 -5.98 1.49 4.04
C ARG A 188 -4.62 1.39 3.34
N MET A 189 -4.59 1.02 2.06
CA MET A 189 -3.33 0.92 1.30
C MET A 189 -2.64 2.29 1.18
N ARG A 190 -3.39 3.34 0.84
CA ARG A 190 -2.86 4.71 0.78
C ARG A 190 -2.29 5.19 2.12
N LEU A 191 -2.95 4.86 3.23
CA LEU A 191 -2.43 5.17 4.57
C LEU A 191 -1.11 4.44 4.85
N LEU A 192 -1.02 3.15 4.50
CA LEU A 192 0.21 2.37 4.64
C LEU A 192 1.34 2.92 3.77
N GLU A 193 1.06 3.32 2.54
CA GLU A 193 2.03 3.95 1.64
C GLU A 193 2.54 5.27 2.20
N ARG A 194 1.66 6.13 2.72
CA ARG A 194 2.03 7.38 3.38
C ARG A 194 2.91 7.14 4.62
N LEU A 195 2.54 6.17 5.46
CA LEU A 195 3.33 5.82 6.64
C LEU A 195 4.73 5.29 6.26
N ARG A 196 4.82 4.47 5.22
CA ARG A 196 6.12 3.96 4.71
C ARG A 196 6.98 5.11 4.17
N ALA A 197 6.41 6.04 3.41
CA ALA A 197 7.11 7.21 2.91
C ALA A 197 7.61 8.09 4.07
N GLN A 198 6.78 8.40 5.05
CA GLN A 198 7.18 9.18 6.23
C GLN A 198 8.29 8.48 7.02
N ALA A 199 8.20 7.17 7.24
CA ALA A 199 9.24 6.40 7.91
C ALA A 199 10.57 6.46 7.14
N GLN A 200 10.53 6.45 5.82
CA GLN A 200 11.72 6.58 4.98
C GLN A 200 12.32 7.99 5.07
N ASP A 201 11.50 9.03 5.07
CA ASP A 201 11.95 10.43 5.23
C ASP A 201 12.64 10.62 6.59
N VAL A 202 12.06 10.09 7.66
CA VAL A 202 12.66 10.13 9.00
C VAL A 202 14.01 9.40 9.02
N ARG A 203 14.12 8.21 8.42
CA ARG A 203 15.41 7.50 8.32
C ARG A 203 16.45 8.31 7.56
N THR A 204 16.05 8.95 6.47
CA THR A 204 16.95 9.80 5.66
C THR A 204 17.42 11.03 6.46
N LEU A 205 16.53 11.67 7.24
CA LEU A 205 16.88 12.79 8.11
C LEU A 205 17.86 12.35 9.20
N ILE A 206 17.62 11.22 9.87
CA ILE A 206 18.52 10.67 10.89
C ILE A 206 19.91 10.42 10.27
N ALA A 207 19.99 9.76 9.12
CA ALA A 207 21.26 9.48 8.45
C ALA A 207 22.01 10.75 8.06
N ARG A 208 21.31 11.79 7.58
CA ARG A 208 21.91 13.12 7.29
C ARG A 208 22.43 13.81 8.54
N THR A 209 21.68 13.76 9.64
CA THR A 209 22.09 14.36 10.91
C THR A 209 23.32 13.65 11.49
N GLU A 210 23.36 12.31 11.40
CA GLU A 210 24.51 11.52 11.80
C GLU A 210 25.76 11.86 10.97
N ALA A 211 25.60 12.05 9.65
CA ALA A 211 26.70 12.46 8.77
C ALA A 211 27.24 13.85 9.14
N ILE A 212 26.35 14.84 9.32
CA ILE A 212 26.75 16.21 9.72
C ILE A 212 27.47 16.20 11.08
N LEU A 213 27.00 15.43 12.05
CA LEU A 213 27.64 15.28 13.34
C LEU A 213 29.01 14.60 13.23
N GLY A 214 29.13 13.63 12.33
CA GLY A 214 30.39 12.96 12.01
C GLY A 214 31.43 13.94 11.44
N ASP A 215 31.05 14.70 10.41
CA ASP A 215 31.91 15.70 9.78
C ASP A 215 32.36 16.82 10.76
N HIS A 216 31.44 17.25 11.65
CA HIS A 216 31.79 18.26 12.66
C HIS A 216 32.76 17.73 13.71
N LEU A 217 32.63 16.46 14.11
CA LEU A 217 33.56 15.84 15.06
C LEU A 217 34.94 15.61 14.41
N GLU A 218 35.01 15.26 13.14
CA GLU A 218 36.27 15.13 12.40
C GLU A 218 36.96 16.50 12.24
N ALA A 219 36.21 17.54 11.86
CA ALA A 219 36.75 18.91 11.76
C ALA A 219 37.27 19.46 13.12
N GLN A 220 36.61 19.15 14.24
CA GLN A 220 37.08 19.52 15.55
C GLN A 220 38.35 18.77 15.97
N VAL A 221 38.48 17.51 15.58
CA VAL A 221 39.70 16.71 15.83
C VAL A 221 40.87 17.24 14.99
N GLU A 222 40.63 17.62 13.72
CA GLU A 222 41.68 18.23 12.87
C GLU A 222 42.14 19.57 13.38
N LEU A 223 41.22 20.43 13.85
CA LEU A 223 41.56 21.71 14.47
C LEU A 223 42.36 21.54 15.79
N ALA A 224 42.01 20.53 16.59
CA ALA A 224 42.70 20.24 17.84
C ALA A 224 44.13 19.62 17.58
N THR A 225 44.27 18.84 16.49
CA THR A 225 45.58 18.27 16.13
C THR A 225 46.44 19.24 15.31
N GLY A 226 45.84 20.17 14.53
CA GLY A 226 46.56 21.19 13.76
C GLY A 226 47.12 22.32 14.62
N ALA A 227 46.58 22.55 15.82
CA ALA A 227 47.06 23.58 16.76
C ALA A 227 48.29 23.17 17.58
N THR A 228 48.73 21.93 17.46
CA THR A 228 49.86 21.41 18.29
C THR A 228 51.20 21.32 17.58
N SER A 229 51.42 22.09 16.52
CA SER A 229 52.75 22.19 15.90
C SER A 229 53.69 23.15 16.61
N GLY A 230 53.60 23.42 17.91
CA GLY A 230 54.45 24.37 18.62
C GLY A 230 54.49 24.28 20.13
N ASP A 231 53.95 23.29 20.80
CA ASP A 231 53.90 23.25 22.26
C ASP A 231 54.76 22.11 22.83
N PRO A 232 55.78 22.46 23.72
CA PRO A 232 56.66 21.50 24.38
C PRO A 232 55.96 20.47 25.28
N LEU A 233 54.68 20.68 25.63
CA LEU A 233 53.91 19.77 26.48
C LEU A 233 53.42 18.50 25.74
N ALA A 234 53.46 18.48 24.42
CA ALA A 234 53.08 17.31 23.64
C ALA A 234 53.99 16.08 23.83
N HIS A 235 55.26 16.30 24.21
CA HIS A 235 56.22 15.22 24.50
C HIS A 235 55.92 14.50 25.82
N THR A 236 55.24 15.13 26.77
CA THR A 236 54.96 14.50 28.06
C THR A 236 53.69 13.63 28.01
N ALA A 237 52.75 13.95 27.14
CA ALA A 237 51.53 13.13 26.93
C ALA A 237 51.83 11.82 26.11
N ALA A 238 52.79 11.86 25.19
CA ALA A 238 53.19 10.69 24.43
C ALA A 238 53.92 9.62 25.26
N ALA A 239 54.56 10.04 26.39
CA ALA A 239 55.22 9.13 27.32
C ALA A 239 54.26 8.38 28.25
N LEU A 240 53.07 8.89 28.46
CA LEU A 240 52.03 8.26 29.31
C LEU A 240 51.09 7.27 28.58
N PHE A 241 51.08 7.32 27.24
CA PHE A 241 50.31 6.40 26.42
C PHE A 241 51.14 5.93 25.22
N PRO A 242 51.94 4.82 25.35
CA PRO A 242 52.70 4.30 24.24
C PRO A 242 51.77 3.96 23.05
N PRO A 243 52.17 4.27 21.79
CA PRO A 243 51.43 3.86 20.60
C PRO A 243 51.29 2.34 20.61
N ALA A 244 50.05 1.87 20.44
CA ALA A 244 49.80 0.43 20.30
C ALA A 244 50.55 -0.08 19.07
N GLU A 245 51.34 -1.12 19.25
CA GLU A 245 52.08 -1.83 18.20
C GLU A 245 51.15 -2.17 17.02
N PRO A 246 51.56 -2.01 15.76
CA PRO A 246 50.78 -2.43 14.59
C PRO A 246 50.84 -3.96 14.47
N GLY A 247 49.82 -4.64 15.01
CA GLY A 247 49.81 -6.11 14.97
C GLY A 247 48.56 -6.81 15.46
N ALA A 248 47.50 -6.09 15.85
CA ALA A 248 46.28 -6.74 16.33
C ALA A 248 45.01 -6.20 15.58
N GLU A 249 45.10 -6.09 14.28
CA GLU A 249 43.94 -5.80 13.45
C GLU A 249 43.13 -7.08 13.27
N GLY A 250 41.91 -7.14 13.88
CA GLY A 250 40.92 -8.15 13.52
C GLY A 250 40.09 -8.77 14.63
N GLN A 251 40.49 -8.76 15.90
CA GLN A 251 39.64 -9.38 16.92
C GLN A 251 39.10 -8.38 17.95
N LEU A 252 37.77 -8.34 18.04
CA LEU A 252 37.07 -7.59 19.10
C LEU A 252 37.33 -8.24 20.47
N THR A 253 37.63 -7.43 21.48
CA THR A 253 37.72 -7.89 22.86
C THR A 253 36.34 -8.37 23.35
N PRO A 254 36.23 -9.16 24.41
CA PRO A 254 34.95 -9.54 24.99
C PRO A 254 34.05 -8.32 25.28
N ARG A 255 34.60 -7.24 25.79
CA ARG A 255 33.89 -6.00 26.08
C ARG A 255 33.42 -5.26 24.84
N GLU A 256 34.19 -5.24 23.78
CA GLU A 256 33.80 -4.66 22.50
C GLU A 256 32.72 -5.51 21.84
N ARG A 257 32.70 -6.81 22.00
CA ARG A 257 31.62 -7.68 21.52
C ARG A 257 30.29 -7.42 22.26
N GLU A 258 30.34 -7.22 23.58
CA GLU A 258 29.15 -6.84 24.36
C GLU A 258 28.59 -5.50 23.91
N VAL A 259 29.44 -4.51 23.69
CA VAL A 259 29.03 -3.20 23.16
C VAL A 259 28.45 -3.35 21.75
N LEU A 260 29.07 -4.13 20.88
CA LEU A 260 28.62 -4.34 19.51
C LEU A 260 27.26 -5.05 19.46
N ALA A 261 27.00 -6.02 20.35
CA ALA A 261 25.71 -6.66 20.48
C ALA A 261 24.62 -5.64 20.82
N LEU A 262 24.87 -4.74 21.77
CA LEU A 262 23.93 -3.65 22.10
C LEU A 262 23.75 -2.64 20.96
N VAL A 263 24.80 -2.36 20.19
CA VAL A 263 24.71 -1.55 18.96
C VAL A 263 23.80 -2.23 17.93
N ALA A 264 23.91 -3.53 17.74
CA ALA A 264 23.06 -4.31 16.84
C ALA A 264 21.58 -4.35 17.28
N GLU A 265 21.33 -4.29 18.60
CA GLU A 265 19.97 -4.11 19.15
C GLU A 265 19.42 -2.67 18.97
N GLY A 266 20.23 -1.73 18.48
CA GLY A 266 19.81 -0.34 18.28
C GLY A 266 19.98 0.56 19.52
N ALA A 267 20.69 0.11 20.57
CA ALA A 267 20.85 0.86 21.80
C ALA A 267 21.71 2.15 21.59
N THR A 268 21.28 3.30 22.10
CA THR A 268 22.07 4.54 22.10
C THR A 268 23.29 4.44 23.03
N ASN A 269 24.26 5.36 22.90
CA ASN A 269 25.45 5.37 23.79
C ASN A 269 25.07 5.52 25.26
N GLY A 270 24.04 6.32 25.57
CA GLY A 270 23.51 6.45 26.94
C GLY A 270 22.88 5.13 27.44
N GLN A 271 22.17 4.41 26.59
CA GLN A 271 21.62 3.09 26.93
C GLN A 271 22.71 2.03 27.12
N ILE A 272 23.75 2.05 26.26
CA ILE A 272 24.90 1.18 26.41
C ILE A 272 25.63 1.48 27.73
N ALA A 273 25.85 2.78 28.03
CA ALA A 273 26.47 3.22 29.27
C ALA A 273 25.69 2.73 30.51
N SER A 274 24.37 2.88 30.49
CA SER A 274 23.49 2.41 31.58
C SER A 274 23.52 0.90 31.76
N ARG A 275 23.43 0.13 30.66
CA ARG A 275 23.42 -1.35 30.71
C ARG A 275 24.77 -1.94 31.12
N LEU A 276 25.86 -1.30 30.74
CA LEU A 276 27.21 -1.79 31.02
C LEU A 276 27.87 -1.14 32.24
N VAL A 277 27.15 -0.25 32.94
CA VAL A 277 27.61 0.49 34.13
C VAL A 277 28.93 1.24 33.86
N ILE A 278 28.97 2.00 32.78
CA ILE A 278 30.09 2.86 32.37
C ILE A 278 29.60 4.27 32.06
N THR A 279 30.50 5.20 31.82
CA THR A 279 30.12 6.54 31.37
C THR A 279 29.76 6.55 29.91
N GLU A 280 28.93 7.52 29.47
CA GLU A 280 28.56 7.64 28.04
C GLU A 280 29.77 7.89 27.14
N ASP A 281 30.77 8.65 27.62
CA ASP A 281 32.02 8.89 26.89
C ASP A 281 32.85 7.60 26.73
N THR A 282 32.81 6.73 27.73
CA THR A 282 33.43 5.40 27.63
C THR A 282 32.72 4.55 26.61
N ALA A 283 31.37 4.58 26.56
CA ALA A 283 30.60 3.89 25.56
C ALA A 283 30.91 4.39 24.13
N LYS A 284 30.96 5.72 23.92
CA LYS A 284 31.38 6.35 22.65
C LYS A 284 32.76 5.89 22.21
N SER A 285 33.71 5.83 23.15
CA SER A 285 35.09 5.38 22.88
C SER A 285 35.13 3.91 22.46
N HIS A 286 34.33 3.05 23.08
CA HIS A 286 34.20 1.65 22.68
C HIS A 286 33.60 1.53 21.26
N VAL A 287 32.53 2.24 20.96
CA VAL A 287 31.91 2.24 19.63
C VAL A 287 32.90 2.69 18.57
N LYS A 288 33.65 3.79 18.79
CA LYS A 288 34.66 4.28 17.85
C LYS A 288 35.79 3.22 17.58
N ARG A 289 36.24 2.52 18.63
CA ARG A 289 37.25 1.43 18.46
C ARG A 289 36.70 0.26 17.68
N ILE A 290 35.42 -0.09 17.92
CA ILE A 290 34.75 -1.18 17.21
C ILE A 290 34.62 -0.85 15.72
N LEU A 291 34.16 0.37 15.36
CA LEU A 291 34.04 0.82 13.97
C LEU A 291 35.40 0.68 13.25
N ARG A 292 36.47 1.19 13.88
CA ARG A 292 37.83 1.09 13.30
C ARG A 292 38.29 -0.36 13.12
N LYS A 293 38.06 -1.24 14.12
CA LYS A 293 38.44 -2.65 14.06
C LYS A 293 37.69 -3.46 13.02
N LEU A 294 36.42 -3.11 12.79
CA LEU A 294 35.57 -3.76 11.79
C LEU A 294 35.68 -3.15 10.39
N GLY A 295 36.42 -2.03 10.24
CA GLY A 295 36.45 -1.28 8.98
C GLY A 295 35.10 -0.69 8.61
N ALA A 296 34.22 -0.50 9.58
CA ALA A 296 32.84 0.01 9.37
C ALA A 296 32.86 1.54 9.40
N GLY A 297 32.28 2.17 8.37
CA GLY A 297 32.17 3.63 8.28
C GLY A 297 31.13 4.24 9.24
N ASN A 298 30.19 3.45 9.75
CA ASN A 298 29.18 3.90 10.69
C ASN A 298 28.62 2.74 11.54
N ARG A 299 27.85 3.10 12.60
CA ARG A 299 27.30 2.12 13.54
C ARG A 299 26.32 1.12 12.92
N VAL A 300 25.59 1.53 11.85
CA VAL A 300 24.63 0.67 11.15
C VAL A 300 25.38 -0.41 10.38
N GLU A 301 26.50 -0.05 9.77
CA GLU A 301 27.37 -1.00 9.07
C GLU A 301 28.02 -1.99 10.05
N ALA A 302 28.47 -1.52 11.22
CA ALA A 302 28.98 -2.39 12.27
C ALA A 302 27.92 -3.37 12.79
N ALA A 303 26.68 -2.91 12.98
CA ALA A 303 25.55 -3.77 13.35
C ALA A 303 25.26 -4.82 12.27
N ALA A 304 25.28 -4.43 10.99
CA ALA A 304 25.07 -5.34 9.86
C ALA A 304 26.18 -6.41 9.74
N ILE A 305 27.45 -6.04 10.01
CA ILE A 305 28.58 -6.98 10.06
C ILE A 305 28.38 -7.99 11.19
N TYR A 306 27.98 -7.52 12.38
CA TYR A 306 27.72 -8.38 13.53
C TYR A 306 26.60 -9.39 13.26
N LEU A 307 25.44 -8.93 12.73
CA LEU A 307 24.30 -9.78 12.42
C LEU A 307 24.65 -10.86 11.39
N ARG A 308 25.47 -10.52 10.38
CA ARG A 308 25.96 -11.51 9.38
C ARG A 308 26.92 -12.55 9.96
N SER A 309 27.64 -12.22 11.04
CA SER A 309 28.59 -13.14 11.69
C SER A 309 27.89 -14.13 12.66
N GLN A 310 26.60 -13.93 12.93
CA GLN A 310 25.78 -14.80 13.79
C GLN A 310 24.98 -15.82 12.99
N THR A 311 24.95 -15.72 11.65
CA THR A 311 24.30 -16.65 10.72
C THR A 311 25.29 -17.63 10.17
#